data_8af8730bc2de6d33da8ba0a5d24d242a
#
_entry.id   8af8730bc2de6d33da8ba0a5d24d242a
#
_cell.length_a   1.000
_cell.length_b   1.000
_cell.length_c   1.000
_cell.angle_alpha   90.00
_cell.angle_beta   90.00
_cell.angle_gamma   90.00
#
_symmetry.space_group_name_H-M   'P 1'
#
loop_
_entity.id
_entity.type
_entity.pdbx_description
1 polymer ?
#
loop_
_entity_poly.entity_id
_entity_poly.type
_entity_poly.pdbx_seq_one_letter_code
_entity_poly.pdbx_strand_id
1 'polypeptide(L)'
;MKKAFISAMTIGAMTATVLAGCTGSGEETTSGGKEVLKIWSFTDELKKPIKKFEEKNGVKVELTIVPMADYPTKLKPALESGVGAPDIFTGEIAFLKQWVDAGYWANLSEKPFNADDVAKDYIPYVFDMGKDKEGNVRALSWQTTPGGIYYKRSIAKKVLGTDDPKKIGGMMNSMDGVFEVADKMKQKGYKMFPDEGSIRWFVQGNDPQPWVNDKQELVLTDARKEYMDYAKELRTKQYTALAPEWSPSWYAGMDKPVKVKENGKEIQTEVFSYVLPTWGLHSVLKENVKKSAGDWAVTSGPSPYFWGGTWLGVYKDSKKQKLAYDFVKMMTQDEEFLTDWAKETGDVLAFKPVTDKIKTNFKEDFLDGQNNYEFFLKQADQIKPGIVTKYDQQLDTLYGAAVTEYVRGKKSKDEALTEFYKKVKNAYPDVKVPE
;
A
#
# COMPACT_ATOMS: atom_id res chain seq x y z
N MET A 1 -37.74 3.32 -41.76
CA MET A 1 -38.41 2.05 -42.12
C MET A 1 -38.21 1.09 -40.95
N LYS A 2 -39.30 0.70 -40.32
CA LYS A 2 -39.41 -0.20 -39.16
C LYS A 2 -39.14 -1.63 -39.60
N LYS A 3 -38.44 -2.44 -38.79
CA LYS A 3 -38.72 -3.88 -38.70
C LYS A 3 -38.49 -4.33 -37.25
N ALA A 4 -39.60 -4.63 -36.59
CA ALA A 4 -39.69 -5.39 -35.36
C ALA A 4 -39.51 -6.88 -35.66
N PHE A 5 -38.88 -7.62 -34.79
CA PHE A 5 -38.99 -9.07 -34.75
C PHE A 5 -39.46 -9.48 -33.33
N ILE A 6 -40.67 -10.01 -33.33
CA ILE A 6 -41.29 -10.74 -32.22
C ILE A 6 -40.81 -12.18 -32.35
N SER A 7 -40.36 -12.79 -31.27
CA SER A 7 -40.26 -14.25 -31.22
C SER A 7 -40.73 -14.80 -29.86
N ALA A 8 -41.43 -15.88 -29.99
CA ALA A 8 -42.44 -16.45 -29.13
C ALA A 8 -41.87 -17.15 -27.84
N MET A 9 -42.70 -17.06 -26.79
CA MET A 9 -42.66 -17.90 -25.60
C MET A 9 -42.97 -19.36 -25.96
N THR A 10 -42.15 -20.27 -25.43
CA THR A 10 -42.52 -21.68 -25.27
C THR A 10 -42.51 -22.03 -23.81
N ILE A 11 -43.65 -22.31 -23.24
CA ILE A 11 -43.88 -22.83 -21.89
C ILE A 11 -43.66 -24.35 -21.96
N GLY A 12 -42.67 -24.83 -21.24
CA GLY A 12 -42.46 -26.26 -20.99
C GLY A 12 -42.67 -26.58 -19.51
N ALA A 13 -43.75 -27.26 -19.24
CA ALA A 13 -44.04 -27.84 -17.92
C ALA A 13 -43.03 -28.94 -17.58
N MET A 14 -42.44 -28.89 -16.38
CA MET A 14 -41.70 -30.01 -15.85
C MET A 14 -42.08 -30.36 -14.42
N THR A 15 -42.45 -31.58 -14.33
CA THR A 15 -42.79 -32.44 -13.20
C THR A 15 -41.84 -32.31 -12.01
N ALA A 16 -42.46 -32.12 -10.83
CA ALA A 16 -41.81 -32.26 -9.55
C ALA A 16 -41.49 -33.73 -9.23
N THR A 17 -40.23 -34.01 -8.97
CA THR A 17 -39.86 -35.23 -8.25
C THR A 17 -39.23 -34.82 -6.92
N VAL A 18 -40.00 -35.03 -5.85
CA VAL A 18 -39.55 -34.94 -4.47
C VAL A 18 -38.73 -36.20 -4.18
N LEU A 19 -37.45 -36.05 -3.87
CA LEU A 19 -36.69 -37.03 -3.16
C LEU A 19 -36.06 -36.41 -1.93
N ALA A 20 -36.60 -36.77 -0.79
CA ALA A 20 -36.04 -36.49 0.52
C ALA A 20 -34.79 -37.37 0.72
N GLY A 21 -33.73 -36.79 1.21
CA GLY A 21 -32.52 -37.51 1.55
C GLY A 21 -31.49 -36.64 2.26
N CYS A 22 -31.61 -36.54 3.55
CA CYS A 22 -30.60 -36.61 4.61
C CYS A 22 -29.27 -35.90 4.56
N THR A 23 -29.04 -35.16 5.63
CA THR A 23 -27.82 -34.96 6.43
C THR A 23 -26.62 -34.30 5.77
N GLY A 24 -26.36 -33.11 6.28
CA GLY A 24 -25.18 -32.31 6.00
C GLY A 24 -23.85 -33.00 6.35
N SER A 25 -22.98 -32.94 5.44
CA SER A 25 -21.55 -32.89 5.64
C SER A 25 -21.05 -31.81 4.69
N GLY A 26 -20.30 -30.86 5.24
CA GLY A 26 -19.73 -29.79 4.43
C GLY A 26 -18.98 -30.38 3.25
N GLU A 27 -19.40 -30.03 2.04
CA GLU A 27 -18.66 -30.38 0.83
C GLU A 27 -17.26 -29.75 0.92
N GLU A 28 -16.25 -30.60 1.12
CA GLU A 28 -14.89 -30.27 0.76
C GLU A 28 -14.89 -29.97 -0.74
N THR A 29 -14.68 -28.72 -1.11
CA THR A 29 -14.59 -28.33 -2.51
C THR A 29 -13.30 -28.91 -3.09
N THR A 30 -13.44 -30.00 -3.83
CA THR A 30 -12.33 -30.60 -4.61
C THR A 30 -12.47 -30.19 -6.08
N SER A 31 -11.41 -29.68 -6.69
CA SER A 31 -11.30 -29.47 -8.13
C SER A 31 -10.36 -30.53 -8.70
N GLY A 32 -10.93 -31.50 -9.41
CA GLY A 32 -10.14 -32.58 -9.98
C GLY A 32 -9.46 -33.51 -8.94
N GLY A 33 -10.07 -33.70 -7.75
CA GLY A 33 -9.54 -34.53 -6.66
C GLY A 33 -8.46 -33.86 -5.80
N LYS A 34 -8.15 -32.56 -6.04
CA LYS A 34 -7.23 -31.77 -5.22
C LYS A 34 -7.98 -30.91 -4.22
N GLU A 35 -7.39 -30.74 -3.04
CA GLU A 35 -7.88 -29.78 -2.05
C GLU A 35 -7.79 -28.36 -2.60
N VAL A 36 -8.83 -27.53 -2.42
CA VAL A 36 -8.89 -26.14 -2.91
C VAL A 36 -8.75 -25.18 -1.75
N LEU A 37 -7.72 -24.32 -1.78
CA LEU A 37 -7.51 -23.21 -0.85
C LEU A 37 -8.03 -21.92 -1.47
N LYS A 38 -8.86 -21.17 -0.75
CA LYS A 38 -9.42 -19.90 -1.23
C LYS A 38 -8.69 -18.71 -0.61
N ILE A 39 -8.21 -17.79 -1.45
CA ILE A 39 -7.52 -16.59 -1.03
C ILE A 39 -8.23 -15.36 -1.60
N TRP A 40 -8.53 -14.36 -0.76
CA TRP A 40 -8.95 -13.05 -1.22
C TRP A 40 -7.82 -12.03 -1.01
N SER A 41 -7.55 -11.23 -2.04
CA SER A 41 -6.50 -10.20 -2.01
C SER A 41 -6.97 -8.92 -2.71
N PHE A 42 -6.43 -7.78 -2.29
CA PHE A 42 -6.59 -6.50 -2.99
C PHE A 42 -5.51 -6.27 -4.07
N THR A 43 -4.49 -7.14 -4.10
CA THR A 43 -3.37 -7.10 -5.06
C THR A 43 -3.24 -8.41 -5.80
N ASP A 44 -2.61 -8.38 -6.96
CA ASP A 44 -2.34 -9.55 -7.78
C ASP A 44 -0.93 -10.15 -7.56
N GLU A 45 -0.14 -9.58 -6.67
CA GLU A 45 1.22 -10.06 -6.32
C GLU A 45 1.26 -11.54 -5.90
N LEU A 46 0.15 -12.06 -5.33
CA LEU A 46 0.08 -13.46 -4.90
C LEU A 46 -0.01 -14.47 -6.04
N LYS A 47 -0.25 -14.06 -7.29
CA LYS A 47 -0.38 -14.99 -8.43
C LYS A 47 0.82 -15.93 -8.60
N LYS A 48 2.02 -15.37 -8.48
CA LYS A 48 3.26 -16.13 -8.65
C LYS A 48 3.60 -17.01 -7.46
N PRO A 49 3.54 -16.53 -6.21
CA PRO A 49 3.63 -17.37 -5.02
C PRO A 49 2.64 -18.52 -5.01
N ILE A 50 1.39 -18.28 -5.41
CA ILE A 50 0.34 -19.30 -5.49
C ILE A 50 0.78 -20.45 -6.40
N LYS A 51 1.30 -20.14 -7.59
CA LYS A 51 1.77 -21.18 -8.51
C LYS A 51 2.86 -22.06 -7.89
N LYS A 52 3.85 -21.45 -7.21
CA LYS A 52 4.90 -22.21 -6.49
C LYS A 52 4.30 -23.06 -5.37
N PHE A 53 3.31 -22.56 -4.65
CA PHE A 53 2.63 -23.29 -3.58
C PHE A 53 1.83 -24.48 -4.10
N GLU A 54 1.06 -24.31 -5.17
CA GLU A 54 0.31 -25.40 -5.85
C GLU A 54 1.24 -26.54 -6.31
N GLU A 55 2.38 -26.18 -6.92
CA GLU A 55 3.38 -27.15 -7.40
C GLU A 55 4.01 -27.93 -6.25
N LYS A 56 4.36 -27.24 -5.14
CA LYS A 56 5.01 -27.85 -3.96
C LYS A 56 4.07 -28.76 -3.16
N ASN A 57 2.79 -28.38 -3.04
CA ASN A 57 1.85 -29.03 -2.13
C ASN A 57 0.79 -29.91 -2.84
N GLY A 58 0.72 -29.88 -4.16
CA GLY A 58 -0.24 -30.65 -4.93
C GLY A 58 -1.70 -30.23 -4.76
N VAL A 59 -1.93 -29.02 -4.29
CA VAL A 59 -3.24 -28.42 -4.04
C VAL A 59 -3.66 -27.48 -5.19
N LYS A 60 -4.89 -26.98 -5.14
CA LYS A 60 -5.38 -25.89 -5.98
C LYS A 60 -5.63 -24.65 -5.15
N VAL A 61 -5.29 -23.47 -5.66
CA VAL A 61 -5.57 -22.19 -5.01
C VAL A 61 -6.47 -21.33 -5.88
N GLU A 62 -7.59 -20.90 -5.33
CA GLU A 62 -8.50 -19.94 -5.96
C GLU A 62 -8.24 -18.54 -5.41
N LEU A 63 -7.66 -17.66 -6.24
CA LEU A 63 -7.40 -16.27 -5.89
C LEU A 63 -8.53 -15.37 -6.40
N THR A 64 -9.21 -14.71 -5.48
CA THR A 64 -10.15 -13.63 -5.78
C THR A 64 -9.47 -12.29 -5.54
N ILE A 65 -9.36 -11.46 -6.59
CA ILE A 65 -8.82 -10.11 -6.51
C ILE A 65 -9.98 -9.12 -6.46
N VAL A 66 -10.02 -8.30 -5.40
CA VAL A 66 -11.00 -7.24 -5.21
C VAL A 66 -10.25 -5.91 -5.14
N PRO A 67 -10.59 -4.90 -5.96
CA PRO A 67 -9.94 -3.61 -5.90
C PRO A 67 -9.93 -3.03 -4.48
N MET A 68 -8.82 -2.39 -4.09
CA MET A 68 -8.56 -1.91 -2.73
C MET A 68 -9.69 -1.04 -2.17
N ALA A 69 -10.28 -0.17 -3.02
CA ALA A 69 -11.38 0.71 -2.61
C ALA A 69 -12.66 -0.06 -2.20
N ASP A 70 -12.90 -1.23 -2.81
CA ASP A 70 -14.07 -2.07 -2.56
C ASP A 70 -13.80 -3.20 -1.55
N TYR A 71 -12.53 -3.46 -1.26
CA TYR A 71 -12.10 -4.67 -0.59
C TYR A 71 -12.74 -4.86 0.80
N PRO A 72 -12.70 -3.88 1.74
CA PRO A 72 -13.33 -4.05 3.03
C PRO A 72 -14.85 -4.24 2.94
N THR A 73 -15.51 -3.52 2.04
CA THR A 73 -16.96 -3.55 1.88
C THR A 73 -17.46 -4.89 1.35
N LYS A 74 -16.70 -5.53 0.45
CA LYS A 74 -17.05 -6.85 -0.11
C LYS A 74 -16.64 -8.00 0.79
N LEU A 75 -15.50 -7.89 1.47
CA LEU A 75 -14.95 -8.97 2.29
C LEU A 75 -15.74 -9.14 3.61
N LYS A 76 -16.07 -8.04 4.28
CA LYS A 76 -16.70 -8.07 5.61
C LYS A 76 -17.98 -8.92 5.66
N PRO A 77 -18.97 -8.78 4.76
CA PRO A 77 -20.16 -9.62 4.77
C PRO A 77 -19.88 -11.11 4.57
N ALA A 78 -18.88 -11.46 3.75
CA ALA A 78 -18.47 -12.86 3.55
C ALA A 78 -17.87 -13.45 4.85
N LEU A 79 -17.04 -12.69 5.56
CA LEU A 79 -16.47 -13.11 6.85
C LEU A 79 -17.54 -13.23 7.96
N GLU A 80 -18.53 -12.33 7.99
CA GLU A 80 -19.61 -12.33 8.99
C GLU A 80 -20.59 -13.51 8.78
N SER A 81 -20.91 -13.81 7.55
CA SER A 81 -21.86 -14.90 7.22
C SER A 81 -21.18 -16.26 7.07
N GLY A 82 -19.89 -16.30 6.84
CA GLY A 82 -19.13 -17.51 6.44
C GLY A 82 -19.43 -17.99 5.01
N VAL A 83 -20.43 -17.41 4.33
CA VAL A 83 -20.81 -17.82 2.98
C VAL A 83 -19.85 -17.25 1.95
N GLY A 84 -19.13 -18.12 1.26
CA GLY A 84 -18.11 -17.72 0.27
C GLY A 84 -16.86 -17.11 0.90
N ALA A 85 -16.72 -17.16 2.23
CA ALA A 85 -15.53 -16.68 2.92
C ALA A 85 -14.26 -17.39 2.42
N PRO A 86 -13.13 -16.67 2.30
CA PRO A 86 -11.85 -17.26 1.97
C PRO A 86 -11.24 -18.03 3.15
N ASP A 87 -10.26 -18.88 2.87
CA ASP A 87 -9.42 -19.51 3.90
C ASP A 87 -8.32 -18.55 4.37
N ILE A 88 -7.82 -17.68 3.45
CA ILE A 88 -6.84 -16.62 3.71
C ILE A 88 -7.37 -15.33 3.13
N PHE A 89 -7.18 -14.24 3.83
CA PHE A 89 -7.41 -12.92 3.25
C PHE A 89 -6.31 -11.93 3.66
N THR A 90 -6.09 -10.95 2.81
CA THR A 90 -5.05 -9.94 3.00
C THR A 90 -5.57 -8.74 3.77
N GLY A 91 -4.67 -8.05 4.48
CA GLY A 91 -4.89 -6.74 5.06
C GLY A 91 -3.82 -5.76 4.58
N GLU A 92 -4.23 -4.56 4.21
CA GLU A 92 -3.35 -3.43 3.92
C GLU A 92 -3.39 -2.45 5.07
N ILE A 93 -2.33 -1.70 5.29
CA ILE A 93 -2.17 -0.86 6.48
C ILE A 93 -3.36 0.07 6.75
N ALA A 94 -3.96 0.65 5.72
CA ALA A 94 -5.06 1.60 5.85
C ALA A 94 -6.32 0.98 6.50
N PHE A 95 -6.50 -0.34 6.37
CA PHE A 95 -7.64 -1.06 6.96
C PHE A 95 -7.24 -2.30 7.78
N LEU A 96 -5.96 -2.50 8.02
CA LEU A 96 -5.42 -3.67 8.73
C LEU A 96 -6.10 -3.86 10.09
N LYS A 97 -6.23 -2.81 10.88
CA LYS A 97 -6.84 -2.86 12.22
C LYS A 97 -8.34 -3.19 12.20
N GLN A 98 -9.02 -3.00 11.09
CA GLN A 98 -10.40 -3.48 10.93
C GLN A 98 -10.49 -5.01 10.99
N TRP A 99 -9.42 -5.72 10.59
CA TRP A 99 -9.37 -7.19 10.59
C TRP A 99 -8.70 -7.76 11.82
N VAL A 100 -7.57 -7.18 12.23
CA VAL A 100 -6.78 -7.60 13.39
C VAL A 100 -7.62 -7.56 14.67
N ASP A 101 -8.32 -6.45 14.91
CA ASP A 101 -9.08 -6.24 16.14
C ASP A 101 -10.51 -6.80 16.08
N ALA A 102 -11.02 -7.12 14.89
CA ALA A 102 -12.40 -7.63 14.73
C ALA A 102 -12.54 -9.14 14.98
N GLY A 103 -11.42 -9.85 15.15
CA GLY A 103 -11.44 -11.28 15.44
C GLY A 103 -11.88 -12.17 14.26
N TYR A 104 -11.74 -11.71 13.03
CA TYR A 104 -11.96 -12.55 11.83
C TYR A 104 -10.77 -13.45 11.52
N TRP A 105 -9.56 -13.04 11.85
CA TRP A 105 -8.37 -13.86 11.74
C TRP A 105 -8.19 -14.79 12.93
N ALA A 106 -7.72 -16.00 12.68
CA ALA A 106 -7.33 -16.95 13.70
C ALA A 106 -6.23 -16.37 14.62
N ASN A 107 -6.16 -16.84 15.84
CA ASN A 107 -5.07 -16.50 16.75
C ASN A 107 -3.82 -17.32 16.37
N LEU A 108 -2.88 -16.67 15.68
CA LEU A 108 -1.66 -17.32 15.23
C LEU A 108 -0.62 -17.50 16.36
N SER A 109 -0.83 -16.85 17.53
CA SER A 109 0.01 -17.08 18.72
C SER A 109 -0.27 -18.44 19.37
N GLU A 110 -1.47 -19.01 19.15
CA GLU A 110 -1.85 -20.28 19.73
C GLU A 110 -1.38 -21.47 18.87
N LYS A 111 -1.40 -22.67 19.49
CA LYS A 111 -1.20 -23.92 18.77
C LYS A 111 -2.32 -24.15 17.75
N PRO A 112 -2.04 -24.69 16.57
CA PRO A 112 -0.76 -25.25 16.12
C PRO A 112 0.18 -24.26 15.46
N PHE A 113 -0.13 -22.96 15.44
CA PHE A 113 0.58 -21.96 14.64
C PHE A 113 1.87 -21.47 15.30
N ASN A 114 1.84 -21.09 16.58
CA ASN A 114 2.97 -20.61 17.40
C ASN A 114 3.77 -19.47 16.73
N ALA A 115 3.10 -18.50 16.13
CA ALA A 115 3.75 -17.43 15.37
C ALA A 115 4.68 -16.54 16.23
N ASP A 116 4.52 -16.51 17.56
CA ASP A 116 5.40 -15.78 18.45
C ASP A 116 6.84 -16.31 18.47
N ASP A 117 7.04 -17.58 18.13
CA ASP A 117 8.37 -18.23 18.12
C ASP A 117 9.32 -17.54 17.12
N VAL A 118 8.78 -16.91 16.07
CA VAL A 118 9.55 -16.20 15.04
C VAL A 118 9.58 -14.69 15.20
N ALA A 119 9.02 -14.14 16.27
CA ALA A 119 8.96 -12.68 16.49
C ALA A 119 10.34 -11.99 16.45
N LYS A 120 11.36 -12.63 17.03
CA LYS A 120 12.77 -12.15 17.02
C LYS A 120 13.37 -12.06 15.61
N ASP A 121 12.82 -12.83 14.67
CA ASP A 121 13.29 -12.96 13.29
C ASP A 121 12.63 -11.96 12.35
N TYR A 122 11.74 -11.10 12.86
CA TYR A 122 11.08 -10.06 12.07
C TYR A 122 11.60 -8.66 12.36
N ILE A 123 11.40 -7.77 11.39
CA ILE A 123 11.47 -6.32 11.61
C ILE A 123 10.35 -5.97 12.61
N PRO A 124 10.67 -5.37 13.78
CA PRO A 124 9.73 -5.29 14.90
C PRO A 124 8.40 -4.60 14.54
N TYR A 125 8.44 -3.42 13.90
CA TYR A 125 7.20 -2.69 13.61
C TYR A 125 6.25 -3.46 12.68
N VAL A 126 6.78 -4.25 11.74
CA VAL A 126 5.97 -5.05 10.80
C VAL A 126 5.25 -6.18 11.54
N PHE A 127 5.97 -6.85 12.46
CA PHE A 127 5.41 -7.92 13.28
C PHE A 127 4.34 -7.39 14.24
N ASP A 128 4.62 -6.27 14.90
CA ASP A 128 3.71 -5.67 15.89
C ASP A 128 2.42 -5.13 15.27
N MET A 129 2.45 -4.67 14.02
CA MET A 129 1.25 -4.25 13.29
C MET A 129 0.26 -5.40 13.04
N GLY A 130 0.74 -6.63 12.95
CA GLY A 130 -0.08 -7.84 12.82
C GLY A 130 -0.72 -8.33 14.12
N LYS A 131 -0.42 -7.69 15.27
CA LYS A 131 -0.98 -8.04 16.58
C LYS A 131 -2.27 -7.29 16.89
N ASP A 132 -3.17 -7.98 17.58
CA ASP A 132 -4.34 -7.36 18.18
C ASP A 132 -3.98 -6.56 19.45
N LYS A 133 -4.98 -5.91 20.04
CA LYS A 133 -4.82 -5.11 21.26
C LYS A 133 -4.45 -5.95 22.49
N GLU A 134 -4.69 -7.25 22.48
CA GLU A 134 -4.27 -8.21 23.51
C GLU A 134 -2.84 -8.72 23.29
N GLY A 135 -2.20 -8.34 22.17
CA GLY A 135 -0.83 -8.73 21.81
C GLY A 135 -0.72 -10.04 21.04
N ASN A 136 -1.84 -10.67 20.66
CA ASN A 136 -1.81 -11.90 19.88
C ASN A 136 -1.54 -11.62 18.41
N VAL A 137 -0.70 -12.42 17.77
CA VAL A 137 -0.43 -12.37 16.34
C VAL A 137 -1.67 -12.85 15.57
N ARG A 138 -2.18 -12.02 14.69
CA ARG A 138 -3.34 -12.31 13.82
C ARG A 138 -2.93 -12.47 12.36
N ALA A 139 -1.89 -11.77 11.93
CA ALA A 139 -1.41 -11.82 10.56
C ALA A 139 0.11 -11.57 10.50
N LEU A 140 0.75 -12.06 9.44
CA LEU A 140 2.16 -11.87 9.15
C LEU A 140 2.34 -11.22 7.78
N SER A 141 3.41 -10.44 7.62
CA SER A 141 3.78 -9.83 6.34
C SER A 141 5.14 -10.33 5.88
N TRP A 142 5.33 -10.46 4.57
CA TRP A 142 6.64 -10.80 3.99
C TRP A 142 7.52 -9.58 3.76
N GLN A 143 6.93 -8.39 3.68
CA GLN A 143 7.62 -7.16 3.27
C GLN A 143 7.71 -6.14 4.40
N THR A 144 8.77 -5.36 4.38
CA THR A 144 8.85 -4.09 5.07
C THR A 144 8.76 -2.97 4.03
N THR A 145 8.01 -1.91 4.32
CA THR A 145 7.64 -0.90 3.32
C THR A 145 8.11 0.51 3.65
N PRO A 146 9.36 0.70 4.12
CA PRO A 146 9.90 2.04 4.26
C PRO A 146 9.95 2.74 2.92
N GLY A 147 9.84 4.06 2.95
CA GLY A 147 9.84 4.85 1.75
C GLY A 147 11.11 5.66 1.52
N GLY A 148 11.21 6.21 0.31
CA GLY A 148 12.29 7.08 -0.12
C GLY A 148 11.86 7.99 -1.25
N ILE A 149 12.77 8.83 -1.70
CA ILE A 149 12.62 9.64 -2.91
C ILE A 149 13.40 8.96 -4.03
N TYR A 150 12.69 8.38 -4.99
CA TYR A 150 13.28 7.92 -6.23
C TYR A 150 13.44 9.10 -7.18
N TYR A 151 14.63 9.25 -7.76
CA TYR A 151 14.94 10.38 -8.62
C TYR A 151 15.75 9.98 -9.85
N LYS A 152 15.67 10.79 -10.92
CA LYS A 152 16.45 10.61 -12.14
C LYS A 152 17.84 11.17 -11.96
N ARG A 153 18.88 10.30 -12.06
CA ARG A 153 20.30 10.64 -11.91
C ARG A 153 20.75 11.68 -12.92
N SER A 154 20.34 11.52 -14.17
CA SER A 154 20.69 12.44 -15.27
C SER A 154 20.22 13.87 -14.98
N ILE A 155 19.01 14.03 -14.46
CA ILE A 155 18.47 15.34 -14.06
C ILE A 155 19.21 15.88 -12.83
N ALA A 156 19.44 15.05 -11.80
CA ALA A 156 20.20 15.44 -10.61
C ALA A 156 21.60 15.97 -11.00
N LYS A 157 22.34 15.23 -11.81
CA LYS A 157 23.66 15.63 -12.26
C LYS A 157 23.65 16.94 -13.03
N LYS A 158 22.68 17.12 -13.93
CA LYS A 158 22.53 18.34 -14.75
C LYS A 158 22.16 19.57 -13.92
N VAL A 159 21.29 19.42 -12.91
CA VAL A 159 20.74 20.55 -12.15
C VAL A 159 21.51 20.81 -10.85
N LEU A 160 21.89 19.75 -10.14
CA LEU A 160 22.50 19.81 -8.80
C LEU A 160 24.01 19.57 -8.82
N GLY A 161 24.58 19.18 -9.97
CA GLY A 161 26.02 18.89 -10.15
C GLY A 161 26.47 17.55 -9.58
N THR A 162 25.53 16.75 -9.07
CA THR A 162 25.80 15.41 -8.50
C THR A 162 24.60 14.50 -8.71
N ASP A 163 24.86 13.19 -8.79
CA ASP A 163 23.86 12.13 -8.81
C ASP A 163 24.05 11.14 -7.63
N ASP A 164 24.92 11.47 -6.69
CA ASP A 164 25.21 10.67 -5.50
C ASP A 164 24.01 10.69 -4.53
N PRO A 165 23.42 9.52 -4.16
CA PRO A 165 22.23 9.46 -3.32
C PRO A 165 22.40 10.09 -1.94
N LYS A 166 23.58 9.99 -1.32
CA LYS A 166 23.82 10.58 0.01
C LYS A 166 23.86 12.10 -0.06
N LYS A 167 24.49 12.66 -1.10
CA LYS A 167 24.54 14.12 -1.32
C LYS A 167 23.16 14.69 -1.62
N ILE A 168 22.39 14.00 -2.48
CA ILE A 168 21.01 14.39 -2.82
C ILE A 168 20.12 14.32 -1.57
N GLY A 169 20.17 13.24 -0.78
CA GLY A 169 19.43 13.14 0.48
C GLY A 169 19.83 14.21 1.49
N GLY A 170 21.11 14.55 1.58
CA GLY A 170 21.57 15.65 2.42
C GLY A 170 21.00 17.01 2.02
N MET A 171 20.74 17.25 0.72
CA MET A 171 20.08 18.47 0.23
C MET A 171 18.58 18.49 0.57
N MET A 172 17.94 17.33 0.74
CA MET A 172 16.50 17.18 0.95
C MET A 172 16.15 16.64 2.35
N ASN A 173 16.99 16.86 3.35
CA ASN A 173 16.81 16.39 4.72
C ASN A 173 15.81 17.22 5.56
N SER A 174 15.21 18.25 4.97
CA SER A 174 14.14 19.07 5.52
C SER A 174 13.20 19.52 4.43
N MET A 175 12.01 20.03 4.78
CA MET A 175 11.08 20.58 3.79
C MET A 175 11.66 21.82 3.11
N ASP A 176 12.39 22.68 3.83
CA ASP A 176 13.10 23.82 3.23
C ASP A 176 14.11 23.37 2.17
N GLY A 177 14.91 22.32 2.46
CA GLY A 177 15.84 21.73 1.52
C GLY A 177 15.12 21.15 0.29
N VAL A 178 13.98 20.52 0.46
CA VAL A 178 13.13 20.04 -0.66
C VAL A 178 12.68 21.22 -1.54
N PHE A 179 12.27 22.34 -0.94
CA PHE A 179 11.87 23.54 -1.69
C PHE A 179 13.05 24.20 -2.40
N GLU A 180 14.23 24.25 -1.79
CA GLU A 180 15.45 24.75 -2.46
C GLU A 180 15.83 23.91 -3.69
N VAL A 181 15.73 22.57 -3.59
CA VAL A 181 15.93 21.68 -4.73
C VAL A 181 14.84 21.91 -5.79
N ALA A 182 13.59 22.06 -5.38
CA ALA A 182 12.47 22.33 -6.28
C ALA A 182 12.63 23.65 -7.07
N ASP A 183 13.15 24.69 -6.42
CA ASP A 183 13.50 25.95 -7.10
C ASP A 183 14.56 25.76 -8.19
N LYS A 184 15.62 25.01 -7.89
CA LYS A 184 16.69 24.70 -8.87
C LYS A 184 16.15 23.89 -10.04
N MET A 185 15.27 22.89 -9.76
CA MET A 185 14.59 22.09 -10.79
C MET A 185 13.75 22.99 -11.70
N LYS A 186 12.91 23.84 -11.12
CA LYS A 186 12.05 24.76 -11.87
C LYS A 186 12.85 25.72 -12.75
N GLN A 187 13.96 26.32 -12.25
CA GLN A 187 14.82 27.21 -13.02
C GLN A 187 15.41 26.52 -14.27
N LYS A 188 15.53 25.22 -14.27
CA LYS A 188 16.03 24.42 -15.40
C LYS A 188 14.90 23.76 -16.22
N GLY A 189 13.63 24.09 -15.94
CA GLY A 189 12.47 23.61 -16.68
C GLY A 189 11.96 22.22 -16.27
N TYR A 190 12.37 21.72 -15.10
CA TYR A 190 11.91 20.46 -14.53
C TYR A 190 10.87 20.66 -13.45
N LYS A 191 10.08 19.62 -13.16
CA LYS A 191 9.18 19.56 -12.00
C LYS A 191 9.80 18.68 -10.93
N MET A 192 9.69 19.13 -9.67
CA MET A 192 10.22 18.39 -8.53
C MET A 192 9.45 17.08 -8.33
N PHE A 193 8.12 17.14 -8.31
CA PHE A 193 7.22 16.01 -8.08
C PHE A 193 6.12 15.93 -9.14
N PRO A 194 5.45 14.77 -9.30
CA PRO A 194 4.31 14.66 -10.19
C PRO A 194 3.11 15.48 -9.68
N ASP A 195 2.84 15.44 -8.38
CA ASP A 195 1.75 16.18 -7.74
C ASP A 195 2.12 16.70 -6.35
N GLU A 196 1.26 17.49 -5.77
CA GLU A 196 1.42 18.05 -4.43
C GLU A 196 1.13 17.08 -3.29
N GLY A 197 0.46 15.96 -3.57
CA GLY A 197 0.19 14.88 -2.60
C GLY A 197 1.44 14.06 -2.25
N SER A 198 2.47 14.09 -3.11
CA SER A 198 3.68 13.28 -2.94
C SER A 198 4.38 13.47 -1.60
N ILE A 199 4.32 14.68 -1.01
CA ILE A 199 5.01 15.00 0.25
C ILE A 199 4.26 14.57 1.51
N ARG A 200 3.01 14.09 1.41
CA ARG A 200 2.20 13.71 2.59
C ARG A 200 2.89 12.66 3.47
N TRP A 201 3.65 11.79 2.86
CA TRP A 201 4.33 10.70 3.55
C TRP A 201 5.42 11.17 4.51
N PHE A 202 6.14 12.25 4.18
CA PHE A 202 7.14 12.84 5.07
C PHE A 202 6.51 13.44 6.31
N VAL A 203 5.35 14.06 6.14
CA VAL A 203 4.59 14.65 7.24
C VAL A 203 4.03 13.57 8.14
N GLN A 204 3.38 12.55 7.55
CA GLN A 204 2.81 11.42 8.30
C GLN A 204 3.88 10.60 9.01
N GLY A 205 5.05 10.40 8.39
CA GLY A 205 6.17 9.66 8.98
C GLY A 205 6.71 10.29 10.26
N ASN A 206 6.53 11.59 10.46
CA ASN A 206 6.92 12.30 11.68
C ASN A 206 5.80 12.40 12.72
N ASP A 207 4.57 12.00 12.36
CA ASP A 207 3.40 12.16 13.20
C ASP A 207 2.84 10.80 13.65
N PRO A 208 3.29 10.27 14.81
CA PRO A 208 2.83 8.99 15.30
C PRO A 208 1.42 9.03 15.92
N GLN A 209 0.73 10.18 15.87
CA GLN A 209 -0.57 10.33 16.50
C GLN A 209 -1.69 9.68 15.69
N PRO A 210 -2.63 8.96 16.32
CA PRO A 210 -3.79 8.42 15.65
C PRO A 210 -4.71 9.54 15.15
N TRP A 211 -5.58 9.25 14.18
CA TRP A 211 -6.64 10.17 13.79
C TRP A 211 -7.68 10.41 14.89
N VAL A 212 -7.94 9.39 15.68
CA VAL A 212 -8.88 9.45 16.82
C VAL A 212 -8.19 8.86 18.04
N ASN A 213 -8.11 9.64 19.11
CA ASN A 213 -7.49 9.20 20.36
C ASN A 213 -8.45 8.34 21.22
N ASP A 214 -7.95 7.82 22.34
CA ASP A 214 -8.73 6.96 23.26
C ASP A 214 -9.94 7.67 23.90
N LYS A 215 -9.97 9.02 23.89
CA LYS A 215 -11.10 9.82 24.37
C LYS A 215 -12.15 10.07 23.29
N GLN A 216 -12.03 9.42 22.14
CA GLN A 216 -12.86 9.64 20.95
C GLN A 216 -12.79 11.09 20.43
N GLU A 217 -11.62 11.70 20.48
CA GLU A 217 -11.38 13.05 19.96
C GLU A 217 -10.59 12.96 18.65
N LEU A 218 -11.02 13.74 17.64
CA LEU A 218 -10.29 13.89 16.40
C LEU A 218 -8.97 14.64 16.66
N VAL A 219 -7.86 14.05 16.24
CA VAL A 219 -6.52 14.63 16.38
C VAL A 219 -6.06 15.20 15.04
N LEU A 220 -6.10 16.53 14.91
CA LEU A 220 -5.50 17.24 13.79
C LEU A 220 -4.20 17.91 14.28
N THR A 221 -3.09 17.23 14.11
CA THR A 221 -1.76 17.69 14.55
C THR A 221 -1.26 18.87 13.75
N ASP A 222 -0.25 19.57 14.27
CA ASP A 222 0.40 20.65 13.54
C ASP A 222 1.06 20.14 12.25
N ALA A 223 1.67 18.95 12.28
CA ALA A 223 2.23 18.31 11.10
C ALA A 223 1.18 18.13 9.98
N ARG A 224 -0.04 17.69 10.31
CA ARG A 224 -1.13 17.59 9.33
C ARG A 224 -1.54 18.95 8.79
N LYS A 225 -1.57 20.00 9.62
CA LYS A 225 -1.86 21.37 9.16
C LYS A 225 -0.76 21.94 8.28
N GLU A 226 0.50 21.70 8.62
CA GLU A 226 1.68 22.10 7.82
C GLU A 226 1.68 21.41 6.44
N TYR A 227 1.28 20.14 6.36
CA TYR A 227 1.13 19.47 5.07
C TYR A 227 0.20 20.23 4.11
N MET A 228 -0.91 20.78 4.60
CA MET A 228 -1.81 21.61 3.76
C MET A 228 -1.05 22.80 3.17
N ASP A 229 -0.23 23.48 3.99
CA ASP A 229 0.52 24.67 3.57
C ASP A 229 1.63 24.29 2.59
N TYR A 230 2.41 23.25 2.85
CA TYR A 230 3.44 22.75 1.94
C TYR A 230 2.86 22.31 0.59
N ALA A 231 1.76 21.59 0.60
CA ALA A 231 1.08 21.17 -0.62
C ALA A 231 0.57 22.38 -1.43
N LYS A 232 0.04 23.41 -0.74
CA LYS A 232 -0.35 24.68 -1.36
C LYS A 232 0.85 25.40 -1.97
N GLU A 233 1.97 25.43 -1.28
CA GLU A 233 3.20 26.07 -1.74
C GLU A 233 3.76 25.36 -2.98
N LEU A 234 3.84 24.02 -2.99
CA LEU A 234 4.27 23.23 -4.15
C LEU A 234 3.45 23.60 -5.40
N ARG A 235 2.13 23.72 -5.25
CA ARG A 235 1.25 24.09 -6.35
C ARG A 235 1.43 25.54 -6.78
N THR A 236 1.42 26.47 -5.84
CA THR A 236 1.49 27.91 -6.11
C THR A 236 2.82 28.29 -6.77
N LYS A 237 3.91 27.68 -6.30
CA LYS A 237 5.24 27.85 -6.88
C LYS A 237 5.47 27.03 -8.15
N GLN A 238 4.49 26.23 -8.59
CA GLN A 238 4.57 25.42 -9.82
C GLN A 238 5.71 24.38 -9.79
N TYR A 239 5.96 23.74 -8.65
CA TYR A 239 6.97 22.72 -8.50
C TYR A 239 6.50 21.33 -8.94
N THR A 240 5.19 21.16 -9.19
CA THR A 240 4.59 19.88 -9.58
C THR A 240 4.13 19.86 -11.02
N ALA A 241 4.03 18.66 -11.57
CA ALA A 241 3.53 18.43 -12.91
C ALA A 241 2.00 18.37 -13.00
N LEU A 242 1.29 18.62 -11.89
CA LEU A 242 -0.16 18.53 -11.77
C LEU A 242 -0.73 17.18 -12.27
N ALA A 243 0.05 16.13 -12.13
CA ALA A 243 -0.27 14.76 -12.51
C ALA A 243 -0.68 13.97 -11.24
N PRO A 244 -1.99 13.85 -10.95
CA PRO A 244 -2.45 13.20 -9.73
C PRO A 244 -1.94 11.77 -9.61
N GLU A 245 -1.61 11.35 -8.41
CA GLU A 245 -1.15 10.00 -8.10
C GLU A 245 -2.07 8.94 -8.74
N TRP A 246 -1.48 7.90 -9.32
CA TRP A 246 -2.16 6.82 -10.05
C TRP A 246 -2.86 7.24 -11.36
N SER A 247 -2.75 8.49 -11.81
CA SER A 247 -3.27 8.90 -13.10
C SER A 247 -2.35 8.45 -14.26
N PRO A 248 -2.87 8.34 -15.50
CA PRO A 248 -2.04 8.04 -16.66
C PRO A 248 -0.87 9.01 -16.87
N SER A 249 -1.03 10.30 -16.51
CA SER A 249 0.03 11.30 -16.57
C SER A 249 1.09 11.10 -15.50
N TRP A 250 0.70 10.63 -14.32
CA TRP A 250 1.61 10.29 -13.24
C TRP A 250 2.55 9.14 -13.64
N TYR A 251 2.01 8.05 -14.17
CA TYR A 251 2.80 6.94 -14.71
C TYR A 251 3.67 7.36 -15.89
N ALA A 252 3.10 8.14 -16.82
CA ALA A 252 3.84 8.59 -18.01
C ALA A 252 5.07 9.43 -17.64
N GLY A 253 4.98 10.26 -16.60
CA GLY A 253 6.07 11.13 -16.13
C GLY A 253 7.31 10.39 -15.64
N MET A 254 7.19 9.10 -15.34
CA MET A 254 8.34 8.27 -14.96
C MET A 254 9.33 8.06 -16.11
N ASP A 255 8.83 7.90 -17.34
CA ASP A 255 9.65 7.51 -18.49
C ASP A 255 9.75 8.57 -19.59
N LYS A 256 8.91 9.61 -19.57
CA LYS A 256 8.83 10.64 -20.61
C LYS A 256 8.28 11.97 -20.09
N PRO A 257 8.51 13.07 -20.82
CA PRO A 257 7.94 14.37 -20.49
C PRO A 257 6.41 14.34 -20.46
N VAL A 258 5.84 15.09 -19.54
CA VAL A 258 4.41 15.31 -19.40
C VAL A 258 4.00 16.70 -19.84
N LYS A 259 2.75 16.84 -20.27
CA LYS A 259 2.16 18.13 -20.62
C LYS A 259 1.53 18.76 -19.39
N VAL A 260 1.92 20.00 -19.11
CA VAL A 260 1.40 20.79 -17.99
C VAL A 260 0.91 22.13 -18.51
N LYS A 261 -0.22 22.61 -17.97
CA LYS A 261 -0.72 23.93 -18.28
C LYS A 261 -0.26 24.93 -17.21
N GLU A 262 0.61 25.86 -17.60
CA GLU A 262 1.13 26.94 -16.73
C GLU A 262 0.83 28.31 -17.34
N ASN A 263 0.27 29.20 -16.54
CA ASN A 263 -0.06 30.56 -16.96
C ASN A 263 -0.84 30.61 -18.29
N GLY A 264 -1.74 29.63 -18.48
CA GLY A 264 -2.56 29.51 -19.71
C GLY A 264 -1.86 28.84 -20.90
N LYS A 265 -0.56 28.53 -20.82
CA LYS A 265 0.22 27.87 -21.89
C LYS A 265 0.47 26.42 -21.56
N GLU A 266 0.38 25.54 -22.56
CA GLU A 266 0.83 24.16 -22.46
C GLU A 266 2.34 24.10 -22.63
N ILE A 267 3.04 23.48 -21.67
CA ILE A 267 4.47 23.20 -21.73
C ILE A 267 4.73 21.70 -21.58
N GLN A 268 5.83 21.22 -22.15
CA GLN A 268 6.34 19.89 -21.85
C GLN A 268 7.44 19.99 -20.81
N THR A 269 7.39 19.11 -19.81
CA THR A 269 8.37 19.08 -18.71
C THR A 269 8.59 17.66 -18.23
N GLU A 270 9.78 17.40 -17.68
CA GLU A 270 10.08 16.13 -17.02
C GLU A 270 9.90 16.25 -15.51
N VAL A 271 9.49 15.15 -14.89
CA VAL A 271 9.40 15.01 -13.45
C VAL A 271 10.73 14.47 -12.94
N PHE A 272 11.30 15.15 -11.95
CA PHE A 272 12.58 14.78 -11.34
C PHE A 272 12.47 13.56 -10.43
N SER A 273 11.46 13.53 -9.55
CA SER A 273 11.39 12.55 -8.47
C SER A 273 9.99 12.07 -8.13
N TYR A 274 9.93 10.89 -7.52
CA TYR A 274 8.72 10.23 -7.03
C TYR A 274 8.96 9.76 -5.60
N VAL A 275 8.00 9.99 -4.73
CA VAL A 275 8.01 9.53 -3.33
C VAL A 275 7.29 8.18 -3.29
N LEU A 276 8.03 7.10 -3.10
CA LEU A 276 7.50 5.73 -3.17
C LEU A 276 8.13 4.85 -2.09
N PRO A 277 7.43 3.83 -1.62
CA PRO A 277 7.97 2.80 -0.73
C PRO A 277 8.75 1.73 -1.51
N THR A 278 9.23 0.70 -0.80
CA THR A 278 9.99 -0.41 -1.39
C THR A 278 9.28 -1.07 -2.56
N TRP A 279 8.00 -1.44 -2.40
CA TRP A 279 7.22 -2.07 -3.47
C TRP A 279 7.00 -1.17 -4.69
N GLY A 280 7.15 0.15 -4.54
CA GLY A 280 7.09 1.10 -5.65
C GLY A 280 8.17 0.87 -6.71
N LEU A 281 9.28 0.21 -6.34
CA LEU A 281 10.31 -0.16 -7.30
C LEU A 281 9.79 -1.20 -8.31
N HIS A 282 9.28 -2.34 -7.84
CA HIS A 282 8.87 -3.42 -8.75
C HIS A 282 7.46 -3.26 -9.29
N SER A 283 6.51 -2.84 -8.46
CA SER A 283 5.10 -2.74 -8.88
C SER A 283 4.76 -1.44 -9.62
N VAL A 284 5.63 -0.42 -9.55
CA VAL A 284 5.37 0.88 -10.17
C VAL A 284 6.47 1.28 -11.15
N LEU A 285 7.72 1.47 -10.69
CA LEU A 285 8.78 2.00 -11.56
C LEU A 285 9.16 0.99 -12.66
N LYS A 286 9.52 -0.25 -12.29
CA LYS A 286 9.91 -1.28 -13.26
C LYS A 286 8.82 -1.59 -14.29
N GLU A 287 7.55 -1.50 -13.90
CA GLU A 287 6.41 -1.72 -14.79
C GLU A 287 6.21 -0.58 -15.81
N ASN A 288 6.48 0.66 -15.43
CA ASN A 288 6.16 1.85 -16.22
C ASN A 288 7.36 2.49 -16.91
N VAL A 289 8.58 2.23 -16.44
CA VAL A 289 9.82 2.75 -17.04
C VAL A 289 10.39 1.73 -18.02
N LYS A 290 10.45 2.10 -19.30
CA LYS A 290 10.94 1.22 -20.38
C LYS A 290 12.27 1.68 -20.97
N LYS A 291 12.60 2.98 -20.87
CA LYS A 291 13.76 3.58 -21.55
C LYS A 291 14.85 4.08 -20.60
N SER A 292 14.45 4.47 -19.38
CA SER A 292 15.34 5.08 -18.40
C SER A 292 15.71 4.16 -17.23
N ALA A 293 15.60 2.85 -17.40
CA ALA A 293 16.15 1.88 -16.45
C ALA A 293 17.67 2.12 -16.30
N GLY A 294 18.18 2.14 -15.05
CA GLY A 294 19.57 2.53 -14.77
C GLY A 294 19.78 4.04 -14.57
N ASP A 295 18.86 4.91 -14.99
CA ASP A 295 18.90 6.35 -14.69
C ASP A 295 18.25 6.72 -13.35
N TRP A 296 17.88 5.73 -12.54
CA TRP A 296 17.21 5.98 -11.29
C TRP A 296 18.10 5.71 -10.07
N ALA A 297 17.83 6.42 -9.00
CA ALA A 297 18.36 6.17 -7.67
C ALA A 297 17.30 6.42 -6.61
N VAL A 298 17.53 5.93 -5.39
CA VAL A 298 16.70 6.22 -4.24
C VAL A 298 17.50 6.89 -3.14
N THR A 299 16.89 7.86 -2.46
CA THR A 299 17.50 8.59 -1.35
C THR A 299 16.48 8.91 -0.27
N SER A 300 16.96 9.35 0.91
CA SER A 300 16.11 9.81 2.01
C SER A 300 15.46 11.15 1.69
N GLY A 301 14.33 11.39 2.32
CA GLY A 301 13.66 12.69 2.38
C GLY A 301 13.75 13.31 3.77
N PRO A 302 12.90 14.31 4.07
CA PRO A 302 12.87 15.03 5.34
C PRO A 302 12.62 14.16 6.56
N SER A 303 11.89 13.07 6.40
CA SER A 303 11.66 12.08 7.45
C SER A 303 11.52 10.68 6.91
N PRO A 304 11.91 9.65 7.68
CA PRO A 304 11.57 8.28 7.36
C PRO A 304 10.05 8.07 7.45
N TYR A 305 9.53 7.27 6.56
CA TYR A 305 8.11 6.91 6.53
C TYR A 305 7.95 5.47 6.02
N PHE A 306 6.77 4.91 6.21
CA PHE A 306 6.36 3.68 5.53
C PHE A 306 5.03 3.89 4.83
N TRP A 307 4.79 3.12 3.79
CA TRP A 307 3.56 3.19 3.00
C TRP A 307 3.17 1.81 2.51
N GLY A 308 1.92 1.41 2.82
CA GLY A 308 1.38 0.13 2.42
C GLY A 308 1.92 -1.03 3.24
N GLY A 309 1.98 -2.17 2.61
CA GLY A 309 2.30 -3.46 3.19
C GLY A 309 1.11 -4.39 3.16
N THR A 310 1.39 -5.69 2.96
CA THR A 310 0.38 -6.72 2.87
C THR A 310 0.58 -7.74 3.97
N TRP A 311 -0.42 -7.86 4.84
CA TRP A 311 -0.48 -8.89 5.88
C TRP A 311 -1.38 -10.03 5.43
N LEU A 312 -0.98 -11.24 5.72
CA LEU A 312 -1.72 -12.48 5.46
C LEU A 312 -2.20 -13.06 6.78
N GLY A 313 -3.50 -13.27 6.90
CA GLY A 313 -4.10 -13.93 8.05
C GLY A 313 -5.03 -15.07 7.61
N VAL A 314 -5.12 -16.09 8.45
CA VAL A 314 -5.98 -17.25 8.26
C VAL A 314 -7.38 -16.93 8.80
N TYR A 315 -8.42 -17.19 8.01
CA TYR A 315 -9.80 -17.02 8.49
C TYR A 315 -10.08 -17.98 9.64
N LYS A 316 -10.61 -17.46 10.75
CA LYS A 316 -10.80 -18.25 12.00
C LYS A 316 -11.69 -19.46 11.85
N ASP A 317 -12.70 -19.40 10.95
CA ASP A 317 -13.67 -20.49 10.74
C ASP A 317 -13.32 -21.36 9.52
N SER A 318 -12.14 -21.16 8.90
CA SER A 318 -11.66 -22.03 7.83
C SER A 318 -11.49 -23.46 8.32
N LYS A 319 -11.95 -24.42 7.52
CA LYS A 319 -11.72 -25.87 7.78
C LYS A 319 -10.33 -26.32 7.33
N LYS A 320 -9.55 -25.44 6.69
CA LYS A 320 -8.22 -25.69 6.13
C LYS A 320 -7.13 -24.85 6.78
N GLN A 321 -7.30 -24.50 8.05
CA GLN A 321 -6.40 -23.58 8.75
C GLN A 321 -4.93 -24.00 8.68
N LYS A 322 -4.65 -25.31 8.75
CA LYS A 322 -3.26 -25.79 8.64
C LYS A 322 -2.67 -25.50 7.25
N LEU A 323 -3.38 -25.87 6.18
CA LEU A 323 -2.95 -25.61 4.80
C LEU A 323 -2.84 -24.11 4.53
N ALA A 324 -3.80 -23.33 5.03
CA ALA A 324 -3.78 -21.87 4.94
C ALA A 324 -2.53 -21.28 5.62
N TYR A 325 -2.21 -21.74 6.81
CA TYR A 325 -1.01 -21.28 7.51
C TYR A 325 0.29 -21.75 6.85
N ASP A 326 0.32 -22.92 6.21
CA ASP A 326 1.47 -23.37 5.43
C ASP A 326 1.74 -22.43 4.24
N PHE A 327 0.70 -21.86 3.61
CA PHE A 327 0.85 -20.78 2.62
C PHE A 327 1.40 -19.49 3.26
N VAL A 328 0.86 -19.08 4.40
CA VAL A 328 1.37 -17.89 5.13
C VAL A 328 2.84 -18.06 5.48
N LYS A 329 3.23 -19.24 5.99
CA LYS A 329 4.65 -19.53 6.31
C LYS A 329 5.54 -19.50 5.07
N MET A 330 5.10 -20.06 3.96
CA MET A 330 5.88 -19.98 2.71
C MET A 330 6.14 -18.52 2.32
N MET A 331 5.09 -17.69 2.35
CA MET A 331 5.19 -16.27 1.99
C MET A 331 6.05 -15.45 2.93
N THR A 332 6.15 -15.84 4.20
CA THR A 332 6.67 -14.95 5.25
C THR A 332 7.91 -15.50 5.98
N GLN A 333 8.27 -16.78 5.79
CA GLN A 333 9.33 -17.43 6.57
C GLN A 333 10.19 -18.43 5.74
N ASP A 334 9.74 -18.85 4.54
CA ASP A 334 10.51 -19.78 3.71
C ASP A 334 11.70 -19.03 3.10
N GLU A 335 12.91 -19.34 3.57
CA GLU A 335 14.13 -18.62 3.20
C GLU A 335 14.48 -18.74 1.71
N GLU A 336 14.21 -19.89 1.10
CA GLU A 336 14.46 -20.10 -0.33
C GLU A 336 13.50 -19.26 -1.17
N PHE A 337 12.20 -19.36 -0.87
CA PHE A 337 11.16 -18.57 -1.53
C PHE A 337 11.44 -17.05 -1.40
N LEU A 338 11.71 -16.58 -0.18
CA LEU A 338 11.94 -15.18 0.10
C LEU A 338 13.23 -14.65 -0.56
N THR A 339 14.28 -15.49 -0.62
CA THR A 339 15.53 -15.11 -1.31
C THR A 339 15.30 -14.93 -2.81
N ASP A 340 14.56 -15.84 -3.44
CA ASP A 340 14.19 -15.73 -4.85
C ASP A 340 13.29 -14.51 -5.11
N TRP A 341 12.30 -14.31 -4.24
CA TRP A 341 11.40 -13.15 -4.31
C TRP A 341 12.17 -11.83 -4.27
N ALA A 342 13.08 -11.68 -3.29
CA ALA A 342 13.91 -10.49 -3.16
C ALA A 342 14.77 -10.22 -4.40
N LYS A 343 15.41 -11.24 -4.96
CA LYS A 343 16.24 -11.11 -6.16
C LYS A 343 15.44 -10.71 -7.40
N GLU A 344 14.23 -11.22 -7.50
CA GLU A 344 13.38 -10.95 -8.66
C GLU A 344 12.73 -9.57 -8.61
N THR A 345 12.21 -9.21 -7.44
CA THR A 345 11.40 -7.99 -7.29
C THR A 345 12.22 -6.78 -6.81
N GLY A 346 13.27 -7.00 -6.04
CA GLY A 346 13.96 -5.95 -5.28
C GLY A 346 13.20 -5.53 -4.02
N ASP A 347 12.09 -6.25 -3.67
CA ASP A 347 11.29 -5.96 -2.49
C ASP A 347 12.07 -6.21 -1.20
N VAL A 348 11.89 -5.38 -0.19
CA VAL A 348 12.63 -5.47 1.07
C VAL A 348 11.83 -6.29 2.07
N LEU A 349 12.39 -7.41 2.46
CA LEU A 349 11.69 -8.41 3.28
C LEU A 349 11.64 -8.02 4.75
N ALA A 350 10.58 -8.47 5.44
CA ALA A 350 10.44 -8.31 6.88
C ALA A 350 11.18 -9.39 7.69
N PHE A 351 11.53 -10.51 7.06
CA PHE A 351 12.16 -11.67 7.71
C PHE A 351 13.68 -11.54 7.72
N LYS A 352 14.25 -11.24 8.90
CA LYS A 352 15.67 -10.96 9.09
C LYS A 352 16.64 -12.06 8.67
N PRO A 353 16.35 -13.37 8.86
CA PRO A 353 17.25 -14.44 8.41
C PRO A 353 17.62 -14.36 6.94
N VAL A 354 16.73 -13.85 6.09
CA VAL A 354 17.00 -13.63 4.65
C VAL A 354 17.64 -12.27 4.42
N THR A 355 17.06 -11.21 4.97
CA THR A 355 17.60 -9.84 4.78
C THR A 355 19.04 -9.72 5.25
N ASP A 356 19.41 -10.35 6.36
CA ASP A 356 20.78 -10.32 6.91
C ASP A 356 21.79 -11.01 5.98
N LYS A 357 21.37 -12.00 5.21
CA LYS A 357 22.23 -12.70 4.23
C LYS A 357 22.48 -11.88 2.96
N ILE A 358 21.47 -11.10 2.53
CA ILE A 358 21.51 -10.42 1.22
C ILE A 358 21.85 -8.93 1.30
N LYS A 359 21.56 -8.26 2.43
CA LYS A 359 21.61 -6.79 2.57
C LYS A 359 22.95 -6.14 2.20
N THR A 360 24.06 -6.81 2.45
CA THR A 360 25.41 -6.21 2.21
C THR A 360 25.86 -6.28 0.76
N ASN A 361 25.37 -7.26 0.01
CA ASN A 361 25.82 -7.55 -1.36
C ASN A 361 24.71 -7.36 -2.40
N PHE A 362 23.53 -6.88 -2.00
CA PHE A 362 22.43 -6.67 -2.92
C PHE A 362 22.75 -5.54 -3.89
N LYS A 363 22.46 -5.77 -5.16
CA LYS A 363 22.59 -4.76 -6.21
C LYS A 363 21.31 -4.74 -7.03
N GLU A 364 20.74 -3.57 -7.17
CA GLU A 364 19.54 -3.34 -7.96
C GLU A 364 19.93 -2.68 -9.28
N ASP A 365 19.87 -3.43 -10.37
CA ASP A 365 20.29 -2.97 -11.69
C ASP A 365 19.46 -1.77 -12.19
N PHE A 366 18.16 -1.73 -11.85
CA PHE A 366 17.30 -0.61 -12.20
C PHE A 366 17.78 0.71 -11.55
N LEU A 367 18.47 0.63 -10.43
CA LEU A 367 19.04 1.75 -9.68
C LEU A 367 20.55 1.92 -9.94
N ASP A 368 21.05 1.45 -11.08
CA ASP A 368 22.48 1.52 -11.43
C ASP A 368 23.39 0.82 -10.40
N GLY A 369 22.95 -0.35 -9.92
CA GLY A 369 23.69 -1.14 -8.95
C GLY A 369 23.64 -0.60 -7.51
N GLN A 370 22.78 0.38 -7.20
CA GLN A 370 22.59 0.86 -5.85
C GLN A 370 22.06 -0.26 -4.95
N ASN A 371 22.63 -0.38 -3.75
CA ASN A 371 22.13 -1.29 -2.72
C ASN A 371 20.89 -0.68 -2.03
N ASN A 372 19.71 -0.99 -2.54
CA ASN A 372 18.45 -0.52 -1.97
C ASN A 372 18.11 -1.20 -0.63
N TYR A 373 18.59 -2.44 -0.39
CA TYR A 373 18.39 -3.14 0.89
C TYR A 373 19.05 -2.39 2.04
N GLU A 374 20.34 -2.05 1.91
CA GLU A 374 21.05 -1.27 2.93
C GLU A 374 20.38 0.07 3.20
N PHE A 375 19.93 0.74 2.14
CA PHE A 375 19.21 2.01 2.25
C PHE A 375 17.90 1.85 3.02
N PHE A 376 17.02 0.97 2.57
CA PHE A 376 15.67 0.84 3.15
C PHE A 376 15.67 0.24 4.55
N LEU A 377 16.57 -0.69 4.87
CA LEU A 377 16.68 -1.19 6.24
C LEU A 377 17.08 -0.09 7.21
N LYS A 378 17.99 0.82 6.81
CA LYS A 378 18.31 2.02 7.62
C LYS A 378 17.11 2.96 7.78
N GLN A 379 16.24 3.06 6.79
CA GLN A 379 14.98 3.81 6.94
C GLN A 379 14.03 3.08 7.89
N ALA A 380 13.88 1.77 7.75
CA ALA A 380 13.02 0.94 8.60
C ALA A 380 13.37 1.06 10.09
N ASP A 381 14.65 1.08 10.43
CA ASP A 381 15.15 1.22 11.81
C ASP A 381 14.75 2.57 12.46
N GLN A 382 14.45 3.58 11.67
CA GLN A 382 14.07 4.92 12.13
C GLN A 382 12.55 5.14 12.16
N ILE A 383 11.77 4.24 11.57
CA ILE A 383 10.32 4.35 11.54
C ILE A 383 9.78 4.22 12.96
N LYS A 384 9.01 5.23 13.36
CA LYS A 384 8.15 5.17 14.54
C LYS A 384 6.76 4.85 14.02
N PRO A 385 6.31 3.60 14.14
CA PRO A 385 4.98 3.27 13.68
C PRO A 385 3.97 4.12 14.45
N GLY A 386 3.15 4.85 13.73
CA GLY A 386 2.02 5.54 14.31
C GLY A 386 1.00 4.53 14.83
N ILE A 387 0.10 5.00 15.68
CA ILE A 387 -1.04 4.19 16.12
C ILE A 387 -2.02 4.12 14.96
N VAL A 388 -2.05 2.96 14.30
CA VAL A 388 -3.03 2.68 13.23
C VAL A 388 -4.36 2.28 13.85
N THR A 389 -5.45 2.86 13.36
CA THR A 389 -6.80 2.65 13.89
C THR A 389 -7.79 2.26 12.80
N LYS A 390 -8.97 1.81 13.20
CA LYS A 390 -10.09 1.50 12.28
C LYS A 390 -10.63 2.74 11.53
N TYR A 391 -10.23 3.93 11.92
CA TYR A 391 -10.71 5.20 11.36
C TYR A 391 -9.86 5.70 10.19
N ASP A 392 -8.62 5.23 10.06
CA ASP A 392 -7.58 5.86 9.24
C ASP A 392 -7.96 5.95 7.77
N GLN A 393 -8.44 4.86 7.17
CA GLN A 393 -8.82 4.84 5.74
C GLN A 393 -9.85 5.92 5.39
N GLN A 394 -10.88 6.05 6.20
CA GLN A 394 -11.96 7.02 5.96
C GLN A 394 -11.49 8.44 6.24
N LEU A 395 -10.75 8.64 7.34
CA LEU A 395 -10.30 9.98 7.73
C LEU A 395 -9.22 10.51 6.79
N ASP A 396 -8.30 9.67 6.32
CA ASP A 396 -7.33 10.04 5.28
C ASP A 396 -8.03 10.46 3.99
N THR A 397 -9.08 9.75 3.59
CA THR A 397 -9.89 10.09 2.41
C THR A 397 -10.57 11.45 2.57
N LEU A 398 -11.23 11.67 3.71
CA LEU A 398 -11.93 12.93 4.00
C LEU A 398 -10.97 14.12 4.09
N TYR A 399 -9.83 13.90 4.75
CA TYR A 399 -8.79 14.91 4.90
C TYR A 399 -8.11 15.24 3.57
N GLY A 400 -7.76 14.24 2.77
CA GLY A 400 -7.21 14.43 1.42
C GLY A 400 -8.12 15.23 0.50
N ALA A 401 -9.44 15.05 0.62
CA ALA A 401 -10.41 15.88 -0.08
C ALA A 401 -10.37 17.35 0.37
N ALA A 402 -10.28 17.61 1.68
CA ALA A 402 -10.17 18.95 2.23
C ALA A 402 -8.87 19.65 1.79
N VAL A 403 -7.74 18.92 1.85
CA VAL A 403 -6.45 19.40 1.33
C VAL A 403 -6.58 19.81 -0.14
N THR A 404 -7.21 18.95 -0.96
CA THR A 404 -7.39 19.21 -2.39
C THR A 404 -8.18 20.50 -2.67
N GLU A 405 -9.26 20.75 -1.92
CA GLU A 405 -10.09 21.96 -2.08
C GLU A 405 -9.30 23.23 -1.71
N TYR A 406 -8.53 23.18 -0.62
CA TYR A 406 -7.64 24.28 -0.22
C TYR A 406 -6.51 24.51 -1.21
N VAL A 407 -5.78 23.46 -1.59
CA VAL A 407 -4.63 23.54 -2.49
C VAL A 407 -5.04 24.09 -3.86
N ARG A 408 -6.21 23.71 -4.35
CA ARG A 408 -6.77 24.24 -5.62
C ARG A 408 -7.34 25.65 -5.52
N GLY A 409 -7.37 26.24 -4.32
CA GLY A 409 -7.88 27.60 -4.09
C GLY A 409 -9.39 27.73 -4.19
N LYS A 410 -10.12 26.62 -4.06
CA LYS A 410 -11.59 26.62 -4.05
C LYS A 410 -12.15 27.03 -2.69
N LYS A 411 -11.37 26.79 -1.62
CA LYS A 411 -11.68 27.13 -0.23
C LYS A 411 -10.47 27.71 0.45
N SER A 412 -10.69 28.55 1.46
CA SER A 412 -9.68 28.88 2.45
C SER A 412 -9.31 27.64 3.27
N LYS A 413 -8.22 27.68 4.03
CA LYS A 413 -7.80 26.58 4.91
C LYS A 413 -8.88 26.31 5.96
N ASP A 414 -9.42 27.35 6.57
CA ASP A 414 -10.44 27.24 7.62
C ASP A 414 -11.76 26.67 7.09
N GLU A 415 -12.22 27.11 5.91
CA GLU A 415 -13.40 26.54 5.27
C GLU A 415 -13.23 25.05 4.93
N ALA A 416 -12.05 24.67 4.44
CA ALA A 416 -11.74 23.28 4.12
C ALA A 416 -11.72 22.39 5.38
N LEU A 417 -11.13 22.89 6.48
CA LEU A 417 -11.10 22.20 7.77
C LEU A 417 -12.49 22.10 8.41
N THR A 418 -13.28 23.18 8.38
CA THR A 418 -14.66 23.16 8.89
C THR A 418 -15.51 22.11 8.17
N GLU A 419 -15.38 22.02 6.84
CA GLU A 419 -16.10 20.99 6.08
C GLU A 419 -15.56 19.57 6.40
N PHE A 420 -14.27 19.43 6.58
CA PHE A 420 -13.67 18.17 7.03
C PHE A 420 -14.27 17.72 8.37
N TYR A 421 -14.31 18.59 9.38
CA TYR A 421 -14.91 18.29 10.69
C TYR A 421 -16.38 17.88 10.57
N LYS A 422 -17.16 18.59 9.75
CA LYS A 422 -18.55 18.22 9.47
C LYS A 422 -18.68 16.81 8.86
N LYS A 423 -17.81 16.48 7.89
CA LYS A 423 -17.80 15.15 7.27
C LYS A 423 -17.38 14.06 8.25
N VAL A 424 -16.39 14.32 9.11
CA VAL A 424 -15.99 13.41 10.18
C VAL A 424 -17.15 13.14 11.13
N LYS A 425 -17.85 14.18 11.60
CA LYS A 425 -18.99 14.06 12.48
C LYS A 425 -20.14 13.27 11.87
N ASN A 426 -20.36 13.41 10.56
CA ASN A 426 -21.37 12.63 9.84
C ASN A 426 -20.99 11.15 9.71
N ALA A 427 -19.71 10.86 9.46
CA ALA A 427 -19.21 9.49 9.32
C ALA A 427 -19.10 8.76 10.67
N TYR A 428 -18.76 9.51 11.72
CA TYR A 428 -18.50 9.01 13.07
C TYR A 428 -19.16 9.92 14.11
N PRO A 429 -20.48 9.75 14.39
CA PRO A 429 -21.21 10.62 15.31
C PRO A 429 -20.64 10.69 16.73
N ASP A 430 -19.95 9.62 17.17
CA ASP A 430 -19.37 9.53 18.51
C ASP A 430 -17.97 10.20 18.60
N VAL A 431 -17.36 10.56 17.46
CA VAL A 431 -16.07 11.27 17.45
C VAL A 431 -16.30 12.75 17.72
N LYS A 432 -15.62 13.25 18.73
CA LYS A 432 -15.59 14.69 19.04
C LYS A 432 -14.67 15.40 18.05
N VAL A 433 -15.17 16.43 17.40
CA VAL A 433 -14.42 17.27 16.48
C VAL A 433 -14.21 18.66 17.08
N PRO A 434 -13.16 19.41 16.70
CA PRO A 434 -13.02 20.82 17.07
C PRO A 434 -14.27 21.63 16.66
N GLU A 435 -14.62 22.65 17.45
CA GLU A 435 -15.72 23.58 17.19
C GLU A 435 -15.42 24.54 16.02
#